data_a8f0b5aa00a0a0e6e667ab9ad1bc094b
#
_entry.id   a8f0b5aa00a0a0e6e667ab9ad1bc094b
#
_cell.length_a   1.000
_cell.length_b   1.000
_cell.length_c   1.000
_cell.angle_alpha   90.00
_cell.angle_beta   90.00
_cell.angle_gamma   90.00
#
_symmetry.space_group_name_H-M   'P 1'
#
loop_
_entity.id
_entity.type
_entity.pdbx_description
1 polymer ?
#
loop_
_entity_poly.entity_id
_entity_poly.type
_entity_poly.pdbx_seq_one_letter_code
_entity_poly.pdbx_strand_id
1 'polypeptide(L)'
;MREAARKAQLRVLREEVLACRRCTTVVGPSVIGPAIASRIYALGQAPGPHEAAKGRPFAHTAGKAMFGWFARIGVDEASYRERVYMAAVARCFPGKGSASSKGDRVPSREEMDACRPFVAREIELLRPDLVIAIGRLAIGEVLGDHRFQLADVVGSQGRVRFCGRDVDVIPLPHPSGLSAWPKIEPGRTLLAQALALLAEHPAWRATFPLPLLSSAST
;
A
#
# COMPACT_ATOMS: atom_id res chain seq x y z
N MET A 1 -16.03 18.35 3.86
CA MET A 1 -15.23 18.36 5.14
C MET A 1 -13.92 19.07 4.87
N ARG A 2 -13.53 20.04 5.70
CA ARG A 2 -12.27 20.80 5.56
C ARG A 2 -11.07 19.87 5.82
N GLU A 3 -9.94 20.13 5.18
CA GLU A 3 -8.73 19.27 5.28
C GLU A 3 -8.24 19.11 6.73
N ALA A 4 -8.26 20.18 7.52
CA ALA A 4 -7.88 20.14 8.93
C ALA A 4 -8.75 19.15 9.76
N ALA A 5 -10.07 19.16 9.53
CA ALA A 5 -10.98 18.23 10.19
C ALA A 5 -10.70 16.78 9.76
N ARG A 6 -10.38 16.55 8.49
CA ARG A 6 -9.99 15.23 7.98
C ARG A 6 -8.70 14.72 8.64
N LYS A 7 -7.67 15.56 8.72
CA LYS A 7 -6.41 15.21 9.42
C LYS A 7 -6.65 14.90 10.90
N ALA A 8 -7.53 15.63 11.57
CA ALA A 8 -7.87 15.35 12.97
C ALA A 8 -8.53 13.96 13.11
N GLN A 9 -9.50 13.63 12.27
CA GLN A 9 -10.15 12.31 12.28
C GLN A 9 -9.18 11.17 11.94
N LEU A 10 -8.23 11.38 11.02
CA LEU A 10 -7.18 10.41 10.72
C LEU A 10 -6.23 10.19 11.91
N ARG A 11 -5.96 11.21 12.72
CA ARG A 11 -5.17 11.06 13.96
C ARG A 11 -5.92 10.20 14.98
N VAL A 12 -7.21 10.45 15.20
CA VAL A 12 -8.06 9.64 16.09
C VAL A 12 -8.07 8.19 15.60
N LEU A 13 -8.32 7.97 14.32
CA LEU A 13 -8.30 6.62 13.74
C LEU A 13 -6.95 5.92 13.92
N ARG A 14 -5.86 6.67 13.76
CA ARG A 14 -4.50 6.15 14.01
C ARG A 14 -4.31 5.70 15.45
N GLU A 15 -4.77 6.45 16.41
CA GLU A 15 -4.72 6.10 17.84
C GLU A 15 -5.53 4.85 18.14
N GLU A 16 -6.73 4.73 17.57
CA GLU A 16 -7.56 3.52 17.69
C GLU A 16 -6.86 2.28 17.11
N VAL A 17 -6.19 2.41 15.95
CA VAL A 17 -5.41 1.31 15.36
C VAL A 17 -4.26 0.93 16.28
N LEU A 18 -3.51 1.89 16.81
CA LEU A 18 -2.37 1.63 17.71
C LEU A 18 -2.82 0.99 19.05
N ALA A 19 -4.01 1.35 19.53
CA ALA A 19 -4.60 0.77 20.74
C ALA A 19 -5.28 -0.59 20.50
N CYS A 20 -5.45 -1.02 19.24
CA CYS A 20 -6.18 -2.24 18.91
C CYS A 20 -5.49 -3.51 19.48
N ARG A 21 -6.29 -4.39 20.11
CA ARG A 21 -5.86 -5.69 20.66
C ARG A 21 -6.84 -6.82 20.35
N ARG A 22 -7.53 -6.73 19.20
CA ARG A 22 -8.62 -7.68 18.85
C ARG A 22 -8.13 -9.09 18.51
N CYS A 23 -6.91 -9.19 17.95
CA CYS A 23 -6.36 -10.47 17.49
C CYS A 23 -5.38 -11.04 18.54
N THR A 24 -5.55 -12.30 18.89
CA THR A 24 -4.69 -13.03 19.85
C THR A 24 -3.57 -13.81 19.16
N THR A 25 -3.65 -14.01 17.86
CA THR A 25 -2.73 -14.83 17.06
C THR A 25 -1.62 -14.04 16.37
N VAL A 26 -1.65 -12.71 16.47
CA VAL A 26 -0.65 -11.82 15.87
C VAL A 26 0.53 -11.56 16.81
N VAL A 27 1.65 -11.17 16.23
CA VAL A 27 2.89 -10.91 16.98
C VAL A 27 3.20 -9.41 16.98
N GLY A 28 3.34 -8.83 18.16
CA GLY A 28 3.73 -7.43 18.33
C GLY A 28 2.58 -6.43 18.15
N PRO A 29 2.91 -5.14 18.20
CA PRO A 29 1.92 -4.06 18.07
C PRO A 29 1.43 -3.91 16.63
N SER A 30 0.27 -3.23 16.49
CA SER A 30 -0.20 -2.76 15.21
C SER A 30 0.73 -1.70 14.61
N VAL A 31 0.81 -1.68 13.28
CA VAL A 31 1.65 -0.75 12.53
C VAL A 31 0.77 0.09 11.61
N ILE A 32 0.92 1.41 11.71
CA ILE A 32 0.24 2.38 10.85
C ILE A 32 1.16 3.58 10.63
N GLY A 33 1.11 4.16 9.44
CA GLY A 33 1.85 5.36 9.10
C GLY A 33 1.32 6.63 9.77
N PRO A 34 1.90 7.79 9.47
CA PRO A 34 1.39 9.09 9.91
C PRO A 34 0.02 9.40 9.30
N ALA A 35 -0.75 10.28 9.97
CA ALA A 35 -2.07 10.73 9.53
C ALA A 35 -1.94 11.73 8.36
N ILE A 36 -1.71 11.24 7.16
CA ILE A 36 -1.53 12.01 5.93
C ILE A 36 -2.86 12.06 5.16
N ALA A 37 -3.34 13.27 4.85
CA ALA A 37 -4.49 13.44 3.95
C ALA A 37 -4.02 13.30 2.50
N SER A 38 -4.06 12.12 1.95
CA SER A 38 -3.60 11.79 0.60
C SER A 38 -4.74 11.37 -0.32
N ARG A 39 -4.61 11.66 -1.60
CA ARG A 39 -5.47 11.14 -2.67
C ARG A 39 -4.95 9.81 -3.23
N ILE A 40 -3.78 9.37 -2.77
CA ILE A 40 -3.20 8.07 -3.10
C ILE A 40 -3.18 7.21 -1.83
N TYR A 41 -3.74 6.00 -1.95
CA TYR A 41 -3.81 5.01 -0.88
C TYR A 41 -3.01 3.77 -1.28
N ALA A 42 -1.90 3.51 -0.61
CA ALA A 42 -1.10 2.31 -0.84
C ALA A 42 -1.50 1.22 0.17
N LEU A 43 -1.98 0.09 -0.31
CA LEU A 43 -2.44 -1.04 0.50
C LEU A 43 -1.51 -2.23 0.32
N GLY A 44 -0.83 -2.64 1.39
CA GLY A 44 -0.05 -3.88 1.45
C GLY A 44 -0.80 -5.01 2.15
N GLN A 45 -0.14 -6.15 2.33
CA GLN A 45 -0.72 -7.32 2.99
C GLN A 45 -0.79 -7.14 4.51
N ALA A 46 0.35 -7.07 5.17
CA ALA A 46 0.54 -6.94 6.61
C ALA A 46 1.96 -6.49 6.92
N PRO A 47 2.24 -5.93 8.11
CA PRO A 47 3.59 -5.66 8.55
C PRO A 47 4.39 -6.95 8.69
N GLY A 48 5.70 -6.88 8.44
CA GLY A 48 6.65 -7.91 8.82
C GLY A 48 7.19 -7.68 10.25
N PRO A 49 8.06 -8.57 10.75
CA PRO A 49 8.57 -8.50 12.13
C PRO A 49 9.36 -7.20 12.42
N HIS A 50 10.02 -6.64 11.43
CA HIS A 50 10.83 -5.43 11.58
C HIS A 50 10.04 -4.14 11.54
N GLU A 51 8.87 -4.13 10.89
CA GLU A 51 7.99 -2.97 10.86
C GLU A 51 7.37 -2.69 12.23
N ALA A 52 7.05 -3.72 13.01
CA ALA A 52 6.55 -3.58 14.38
C ALA A 52 7.56 -2.83 15.27
N ALA A 53 8.84 -3.20 15.19
CA ALA A 53 9.91 -2.53 15.94
C ALA A 53 10.16 -1.09 15.48
N LYS A 54 9.99 -0.80 14.17
CA LYS A 54 10.20 0.53 13.59
C LYS A 54 8.98 1.43 13.63
N GLY A 55 7.80 0.90 13.98
CA GLY A 55 6.53 1.62 14.11
C GLY A 55 6.03 2.26 12.81
N ARG A 56 6.48 1.80 11.64
CA ARG A 56 6.08 2.36 10.34
C ARG A 56 6.01 1.31 9.23
N PRO A 57 5.04 1.43 8.28
CA PRO A 57 4.90 0.52 7.16
C PRO A 57 6.11 0.55 6.22
N PHE A 58 6.39 -0.59 5.58
CA PHE A 58 7.45 -0.73 4.58
C PHE A 58 8.82 -0.22 5.06
N ALA A 59 9.18 -0.53 6.31
CA ALA A 59 10.40 -0.01 6.93
C ALA A 59 11.62 -0.95 6.80
N HIS A 60 11.50 -2.06 6.05
CA HIS A 60 12.55 -3.06 5.87
C HIS A 60 12.78 -3.39 4.38
N THR A 61 13.29 -4.58 4.06
CA THR A 61 13.70 -5.00 2.71
C THR A 61 12.61 -4.83 1.64
N ALA A 62 11.37 -5.16 1.95
CA ALA A 62 10.25 -4.95 1.04
C ALA A 62 10.07 -3.46 0.71
N GLY A 63 10.17 -2.59 1.71
CA GLY A 63 10.11 -1.14 1.50
C GLY A 63 11.24 -0.64 0.61
N LYS A 64 12.49 -1.06 0.87
CA LYS A 64 13.63 -0.68 0.01
C LYS A 64 13.41 -1.03 -1.46
N ALA A 65 12.89 -2.23 -1.74
CA ALA A 65 12.60 -2.64 -3.10
C ALA A 65 11.47 -1.80 -3.73
N MET A 66 10.38 -1.57 -2.99
CA MET A 66 9.25 -0.77 -3.44
C MET A 66 9.66 0.68 -3.74
N PHE A 67 10.37 1.34 -2.82
CA PHE A 67 10.85 2.71 -3.04
C PHE A 67 11.87 2.79 -4.17
N GLY A 68 12.69 1.74 -4.39
CA GLY A 68 13.54 1.62 -5.56
C GLY A 68 12.76 1.56 -6.88
N TRP A 69 11.54 0.99 -6.88
CA TRP A 69 10.66 1.07 -8.05
C TRP A 69 10.16 2.48 -8.29
N PHE A 70 9.71 3.18 -7.25
CA PHE A 70 9.20 4.56 -7.37
C PHE A 70 10.30 5.56 -7.71
N ALA A 71 11.55 5.32 -7.29
CA ALA A 71 12.69 6.13 -7.71
C ALA A 71 12.90 6.10 -9.24
N ARG A 72 12.56 4.98 -9.91
CA ARG A 72 12.61 4.88 -11.38
C ARG A 72 11.64 5.81 -12.10
N ILE A 73 10.61 6.27 -11.40
CA ILE A 73 9.61 7.23 -11.88
C ILE A 73 9.68 8.57 -11.12
N GLY A 74 10.88 8.90 -10.61
CA GLY A 74 11.21 10.21 -10.05
C GLY A 74 10.73 10.49 -8.63
N VAL A 75 10.31 9.47 -7.86
CA VAL A 75 9.81 9.66 -6.49
C VAL A 75 10.69 8.89 -5.50
N ASP A 76 11.39 9.62 -4.63
CA ASP A 76 12.20 9.05 -3.55
C ASP A 76 11.35 8.59 -2.35
N GLU A 77 11.96 7.84 -1.43
CA GLU A 77 11.29 7.32 -0.24
C GLU A 77 10.74 8.42 0.67
N ALA A 78 11.49 9.51 0.87
CA ALA A 78 11.08 10.59 1.76
C ALA A 78 9.83 11.29 1.23
N SER A 79 9.87 11.72 -0.03
CA SER A 79 8.74 12.34 -0.72
C SER A 79 7.51 11.44 -0.76
N TYR A 80 7.69 10.12 -1.00
CA TYR A 80 6.59 9.17 -0.99
C TYR A 80 5.95 9.06 0.40
N ARG A 81 6.76 8.92 1.46
CA ARG A 81 6.30 8.78 2.84
C ARG A 81 5.57 10.02 3.36
N GLU A 82 5.90 11.20 2.87
CA GLU A 82 5.26 12.46 3.26
C GLU A 82 3.90 12.67 2.59
N ARG A 83 3.66 12.06 1.44
CA ARG A 83 2.53 12.41 0.56
C ARG A 83 1.56 11.27 0.30
N VAL A 84 1.96 10.00 0.50
CA VAL A 84 1.12 8.83 0.25
C VAL A 84 0.69 8.18 1.56
N TYR A 85 -0.61 7.92 1.71
CA TYR A 85 -1.12 7.17 2.85
C TYR A 85 -0.84 5.69 2.66
N MET A 86 -0.08 5.09 3.58
CA MET A 86 0.31 3.68 3.52
C MET A 86 -0.44 2.86 4.57
N ALA A 87 -1.10 1.83 4.11
CA ALA A 87 -1.93 0.92 4.89
C ALA A 87 -1.60 -0.54 4.60
N ALA A 88 -2.24 -1.43 5.34
CA ALA A 88 -2.20 -2.87 5.10
C ALA A 88 -3.56 -3.50 5.38
N VAL A 89 -3.86 -4.64 4.75
CA VAL A 89 -5.09 -5.41 4.99
C VAL A 89 -5.19 -5.83 6.45
N ALA A 90 -4.08 -6.34 7.03
CA ALA A 90 -3.95 -6.57 8.47
C ALA A 90 -2.90 -5.62 9.06
N ARG A 91 -3.16 -5.09 10.26
CA ARG A 91 -2.32 -4.05 10.88
C ARG A 91 -1.20 -4.59 11.75
N CYS A 92 -1.23 -5.87 12.10
CA CYS A 92 -0.22 -6.52 12.94
C CYS A 92 0.55 -7.57 12.14
N PHE A 93 1.77 -7.88 12.59
CA PHE A 93 2.53 -8.99 12.02
C PHE A 93 1.81 -10.32 12.30
N PRO A 94 1.40 -11.06 11.26
CA PRO A 94 0.63 -12.29 11.48
C PRO A 94 1.48 -13.46 12.04
N GLY A 95 2.80 -13.31 12.06
CA GLY A 95 3.72 -14.36 12.48
C GLY A 95 4.43 -15.02 11.29
N LYS A 96 5.35 -15.93 11.60
CA LYS A 96 6.03 -16.74 10.60
C LYS A 96 5.11 -17.79 10.01
N GLY A 97 5.33 -18.16 8.77
CA GLY A 97 4.72 -19.32 8.16
C GLY A 97 5.14 -20.62 8.80
N SER A 98 4.59 -21.75 8.35
CA SER A 98 4.99 -23.08 8.80
C SER A 98 6.47 -23.36 8.49
N ALA A 99 7.05 -24.37 9.12
CA ALA A 99 8.46 -24.77 8.89
C ALA A 99 8.77 -25.08 7.42
N SER A 100 7.75 -25.46 6.62
CA SER A 100 7.84 -25.74 5.18
C SER A 100 7.69 -24.47 4.32
N SER A 101 7.19 -23.35 4.86
CA SER A 101 7.01 -22.10 4.10
C SER A 101 8.11 -21.09 4.43
N LYS A 102 8.87 -20.71 3.41
CA LYS A 102 9.87 -19.63 3.55
C LYS A 102 9.13 -18.27 3.54
N GLY A 103 8.93 -17.67 4.70
CA GLY A 103 8.37 -16.32 4.77
C GLY A 103 7.39 -16.11 5.92
N ASP A 104 6.69 -14.99 5.85
CA ASP A 104 5.68 -14.63 6.82
C ASP A 104 4.33 -15.26 6.44
N ARG A 105 3.54 -15.62 7.44
CA ARG A 105 2.20 -16.16 7.25
C ARG A 105 1.29 -15.10 6.60
N VAL A 106 0.37 -15.54 5.76
CA VAL A 106 -0.72 -14.68 5.31
C VAL A 106 -1.69 -14.46 6.49
N PRO A 107 -2.21 -13.26 6.70
CA PRO A 107 -3.23 -13.02 7.72
C PRO A 107 -4.43 -13.96 7.55
N SER A 108 -4.99 -14.42 8.67
CA SER A 108 -6.21 -15.23 8.64
C SER A 108 -7.43 -14.38 8.26
N ARG A 109 -8.54 -15.03 7.92
CA ARG A 109 -9.79 -14.34 7.59
C ARG A 109 -10.26 -13.47 8.77
N GLU A 110 -10.20 -14.00 9.98
CA GLU A 110 -10.58 -13.31 11.20
C GLU A 110 -9.71 -12.06 11.45
N GLU A 111 -8.41 -12.17 11.21
CA GLU A 111 -7.47 -11.04 11.34
C GLU A 111 -7.75 -9.94 10.31
N MET A 112 -8.08 -10.32 9.08
CA MET A 112 -8.49 -9.39 8.03
C MET A 112 -9.82 -8.73 8.37
N ASP A 113 -10.82 -9.50 8.80
CA ASP A 113 -12.15 -8.99 9.15
C ASP A 113 -12.10 -8.06 10.38
N ALA A 114 -11.24 -8.33 11.35
CA ALA A 114 -10.99 -7.43 12.48
C ALA A 114 -10.36 -6.09 12.06
N CYS A 115 -9.59 -6.07 10.98
CA CYS A 115 -8.94 -4.86 10.44
C CYS A 115 -9.78 -4.12 9.38
N ARG A 116 -10.73 -4.78 8.74
CA ARG A 116 -11.57 -4.22 7.66
C ARG A 116 -12.28 -2.91 8.03
N PRO A 117 -12.82 -2.71 9.25
CA PRO A 117 -13.44 -1.44 9.64
C PRO A 117 -12.46 -0.26 9.60
N PHE A 118 -11.18 -0.48 9.92
CA PHE A 118 -10.15 0.57 9.82
C PHE A 118 -9.90 0.97 8.38
N VAL A 119 -9.76 -0.02 7.48
CA VAL A 119 -9.58 0.23 6.04
C VAL A 119 -10.78 1.00 5.47
N ALA A 120 -12.00 0.59 5.81
CA ALA A 120 -13.21 1.26 5.34
C ALA A 120 -13.28 2.73 5.79
N ARG A 121 -12.96 3.01 7.07
CA ARG A 121 -12.92 4.39 7.60
C ARG A 121 -11.81 5.22 6.96
N GLU A 122 -10.66 4.64 6.67
CA GLU A 122 -9.59 5.33 5.94
C GLU A 122 -10.03 5.73 4.54
N ILE A 123 -10.66 4.82 3.79
CA ILE A 123 -11.19 5.10 2.45
C ILE A 123 -12.29 6.18 2.51
N GLU A 124 -13.18 6.14 3.50
CA GLU A 124 -14.19 7.18 3.70
C GLU A 124 -13.57 8.55 3.98
N LEU A 125 -12.58 8.62 4.87
CA LEU A 125 -11.92 9.85 5.27
C LEU A 125 -11.03 10.43 4.17
N LEU A 126 -10.22 9.58 3.54
CA LEU A 126 -9.23 9.99 2.53
C LEU A 126 -9.89 10.32 1.19
N ARG A 127 -10.90 9.56 0.80
CA ARG A 127 -11.52 9.61 -0.53
C ARG A 127 -10.46 9.55 -1.63
N PRO A 128 -9.65 8.49 -1.66
CA PRO A 128 -8.57 8.41 -2.64
C PRO A 128 -9.12 8.35 -4.06
N ASP A 129 -8.37 8.92 -4.99
CA ASP A 129 -8.59 8.76 -6.44
C ASP A 129 -7.88 7.50 -6.94
N LEU A 130 -6.76 7.15 -6.30
CA LEU A 130 -5.90 6.04 -6.69
C LEU A 130 -5.62 5.13 -5.50
N VAL A 131 -5.81 3.82 -5.69
CA VAL A 131 -5.35 2.75 -4.81
C VAL A 131 -4.20 2.02 -5.48
N ILE A 132 -3.06 1.96 -4.81
CA ILE A 132 -1.93 1.12 -5.21
C ILE A 132 -2.03 -0.17 -4.39
N ALA A 133 -2.50 -1.25 -5.00
CA ALA A 133 -2.66 -2.55 -4.35
C ALA A 133 -1.38 -3.38 -4.49
N ILE A 134 -0.69 -3.66 -3.38
CA ILE A 134 0.66 -4.21 -3.36
C ILE A 134 0.64 -5.66 -2.86
N GLY A 135 0.90 -6.60 -3.76
CA GLY A 135 0.91 -8.03 -3.50
C GLY A 135 -0.46 -8.69 -3.62
N ARG A 136 -0.45 -10.01 -3.84
CA ARG A 136 -1.63 -10.81 -4.20
C ARG A 136 -2.82 -10.60 -3.25
N LEU A 137 -2.58 -10.59 -1.94
CA LEU A 137 -3.67 -10.42 -0.96
C LEU A 137 -4.33 -9.05 -1.09
N ALA A 138 -3.55 -7.98 -1.09
CA ALA A 138 -4.08 -6.63 -1.20
C ALA A 138 -4.80 -6.40 -2.54
N ILE A 139 -4.27 -6.94 -3.63
CA ILE A 139 -4.92 -6.91 -4.94
C ILE A 139 -6.28 -7.59 -4.87
N GLY A 140 -6.36 -8.80 -4.32
CA GLY A 140 -7.61 -9.55 -4.19
C GLY A 140 -8.65 -8.83 -3.33
N GLU A 141 -8.24 -8.23 -2.21
CA GLU A 141 -9.15 -7.44 -1.35
C GLU A 141 -9.69 -6.18 -2.07
N VAL A 142 -8.86 -5.52 -2.90
CA VAL A 142 -9.30 -4.33 -3.64
C VAL A 142 -10.19 -4.70 -4.82
N LEU A 143 -9.86 -5.77 -5.55
CA LEU A 143 -10.65 -6.23 -6.70
C LEU A 143 -11.94 -6.96 -6.28
N GLY A 144 -12.01 -7.47 -5.02
CA GLY A 144 -13.11 -8.33 -4.56
C GLY A 144 -13.07 -9.74 -5.16
N ASP A 145 -11.97 -10.11 -5.80
CA ASP A 145 -11.73 -11.46 -6.35
C ASP A 145 -10.27 -11.87 -6.11
N HIS A 146 -10.07 -13.10 -5.64
CA HIS A 146 -8.74 -13.67 -5.37
C HIS A 146 -8.32 -14.69 -6.45
N ARG A 147 -9.15 -14.92 -7.47
CA ARG A 147 -8.96 -15.89 -8.56
C ARG A 147 -8.36 -15.23 -9.79
N PHE A 148 -7.11 -14.79 -9.70
CA PHE A 148 -6.35 -14.20 -10.80
C PHE A 148 -4.89 -14.67 -10.78
N GLN A 149 -4.22 -14.59 -11.92
CA GLN A 149 -2.75 -14.64 -11.97
C GLN A 149 -2.19 -13.21 -11.90
N LEU A 150 -0.99 -13.04 -11.33
CA LEU A 150 -0.38 -11.71 -11.26
C LEU A 150 -0.16 -11.10 -12.65
N ALA A 151 0.09 -11.94 -13.64
CA ALA A 151 0.27 -11.52 -15.02
C ALA A 151 -1.01 -10.94 -15.66
N ASP A 152 -2.18 -11.27 -15.14
CA ASP A 152 -3.45 -10.78 -15.69
C ASP A 152 -3.79 -9.37 -15.20
N VAL A 153 -3.22 -8.94 -14.06
CA VAL A 153 -3.62 -7.72 -13.37
C VAL A 153 -2.49 -6.70 -13.20
N VAL A 154 -1.24 -7.15 -13.04
CA VAL A 154 -0.09 -6.22 -12.96
C VAL A 154 0.22 -5.67 -14.35
N GLY A 155 0.50 -4.38 -14.44
CA GLY A 155 0.70 -3.69 -15.72
C GLY A 155 -0.60 -3.12 -16.30
N SER A 156 -1.71 -3.21 -15.56
CA SER A 156 -2.99 -2.60 -15.93
C SER A 156 -3.45 -1.56 -14.91
N GLN A 157 -4.40 -0.73 -15.33
CA GLN A 157 -5.18 0.14 -14.49
C GLN A 157 -6.65 -0.23 -14.64
N GLY A 158 -7.36 -0.33 -13.53
CA GLY A 158 -8.80 -0.58 -13.51
C GLY A 158 -9.53 0.45 -12.66
N ARG A 159 -10.86 0.44 -12.75
CA ARG A 159 -11.73 1.18 -11.84
C ARG A 159 -12.62 0.21 -11.11
N VAL A 160 -12.63 0.29 -9.78
CA VAL A 160 -13.33 -0.67 -8.92
C VAL A 160 -14.09 0.03 -7.81
N ARG A 161 -15.09 -0.67 -7.25
CA ARG A 161 -15.76 -0.21 -6.04
C ARG A 161 -15.10 -0.84 -4.81
N PHE A 162 -14.33 -0.03 -4.10
CA PHE A 162 -13.59 -0.45 -2.90
C PHE A 162 -14.10 0.31 -1.66
N CYS A 163 -14.54 -0.43 -0.64
CA CYS A 163 -15.12 0.12 0.60
C CYS A 163 -16.20 1.19 0.33
N GLY A 164 -17.11 0.92 -0.60
CA GLY A 164 -18.21 1.80 -0.94
C GLY A 164 -17.87 2.99 -1.84
N ARG A 165 -16.64 3.09 -2.34
CA ARG A 165 -16.19 4.17 -3.24
C ARG A 165 -15.61 3.64 -4.55
N ASP A 166 -15.87 4.36 -5.63
CA ASP A 166 -15.24 4.10 -6.92
C ASP A 166 -13.85 4.73 -6.92
N VAL A 167 -12.83 3.90 -7.13
CA VAL A 167 -11.42 4.28 -7.12
C VAL A 167 -10.70 3.70 -8.33
N ASP A 168 -9.69 4.37 -8.82
CA ASP A 168 -8.77 3.77 -9.76
C ASP A 168 -7.79 2.88 -9.00
N VAL A 169 -7.45 1.72 -9.57
CA VAL A 169 -6.51 0.77 -8.97
C VAL A 169 -5.38 0.45 -9.93
N ILE A 170 -4.16 0.48 -9.44
CA ILE A 170 -2.97 0.00 -10.13
C ILE A 170 -2.32 -1.08 -9.26
N PRO A 171 -2.40 -2.35 -9.67
CA PRO A 171 -1.80 -3.46 -8.94
C PRO A 171 -0.28 -3.50 -9.10
N LEU A 172 0.43 -3.76 -7.98
CA LEU A 172 1.87 -4.02 -7.98
C LEU A 172 2.17 -5.40 -7.39
N PRO A 173 3.22 -6.09 -7.83
CA PRO A 173 3.65 -7.33 -7.22
C PRO A 173 4.16 -7.08 -5.80
N HIS A 174 4.31 -8.15 -5.00
CA HIS A 174 4.88 -8.02 -3.66
C HIS A 174 6.40 -7.72 -3.76
N PRO A 175 6.90 -6.67 -3.07
CA PRO A 175 8.28 -6.22 -3.19
C PRO A 175 9.27 -7.00 -2.32
N SER A 176 8.92 -8.20 -1.85
CA SER A 176 9.81 -8.99 -1.01
C SER A 176 11.03 -9.50 -1.78
N GLY A 177 12.16 -9.60 -1.08
CA GLY A 177 13.38 -10.19 -1.65
C GLY A 177 13.24 -11.66 -2.06
N LEU A 178 12.25 -12.37 -1.48
CA LEU A 178 11.93 -13.78 -1.79
C LEU A 178 11.16 -13.93 -3.11
N SER A 179 10.52 -12.87 -3.61
CA SER A 179 9.80 -12.91 -4.88
C SER A 179 10.75 -12.71 -6.06
N ALA A 180 10.90 -13.74 -6.87
CA ALA A 180 11.61 -13.64 -8.15
C ALA A 180 10.75 -12.95 -9.23
N TRP A 181 9.42 -12.97 -9.09
CA TRP A 181 8.46 -12.57 -10.11
C TRP A 181 8.73 -11.17 -10.72
N PRO A 182 8.99 -10.10 -9.95
CA PRO A 182 9.27 -8.79 -10.54
C PRO A 182 10.65 -8.66 -11.21
N LYS A 183 11.46 -9.74 -11.19
CA LYS A 183 12.82 -9.76 -11.75
C LYS A 183 12.94 -10.56 -13.04
N ILE A 184 11.95 -11.42 -13.33
CA ILE A 184 11.88 -12.30 -14.49
C ILE A 184 10.66 -11.96 -15.35
N GLU A 185 10.64 -12.37 -16.61
CA GLU A 185 9.48 -12.20 -17.49
C GLU A 185 8.34 -13.16 -17.12
N PRO A 186 7.08 -12.73 -17.27
CA PRO A 186 6.65 -11.41 -17.76
C PRO A 186 6.63 -10.33 -16.66
N GLY A 187 6.95 -10.67 -15.41
CA GLY A 187 6.80 -9.79 -14.25
C GLY A 187 7.64 -8.51 -14.33
N ARG A 188 8.84 -8.59 -14.89
CA ARG A 188 9.70 -7.42 -15.08
C ARG A 188 9.08 -6.38 -16.03
N THR A 189 8.58 -6.83 -17.16
CA THR A 189 7.89 -5.97 -18.14
C THR A 189 6.60 -5.41 -17.58
N LEU A 190 5.77 -6.23 -16.94
CA LEU A 190 4.51 -5.80 -16.34
C LEU A 190 4.70 -4.81 -15.18
N LEU A 191 5.74 -5.00 -14.36
CA LEU A 191 6.09 -4.01 -13.34
C LEU A 191 6.49 -2.66 -13.97
N ALA A 192 7.26 -2.66 -15.05
CA ALA A 192 7.62 -1.43 -15.75
C ALA A 192 6.39 -0.71 -16.32
N GLN A 193 5.44 -1.45 -16.88
CA GLN A 193 4.15 -0.91 -17.37
C GLN A 193 3.33 -0.33 -16.20
N ALA A 194 3.22 -1.03 -15.07
CA ALA A 194 2.50 -0.52 -13.90
C ALA A 194 3.12 0.79 -13.38
N LEU A 195 4.43 0.90 -13.37
CA LEU A 195 5.13 2.13 -12.97
C LEU A 195 4.89 3.28 -13.96
N ALA A 196 4.84 3.00 -15.26
CA ALA A 196 4.48 4.01 -16.27
C ALA A 196 3.05 4.51 -16.06
N LEU A 197 2.07 3.60 -15.83
CA LEU A 197 0.70 3.96 -15.52
C LEU A 197 0.60 4.81 -14.25
N LEU A 198 1.38 4.49 -13.21
CA LEU A 198 1.44 5.32 -12.00
C LEU A 198 1.95 6.73 -12.31
N ALA A 199 3.05 6.86 -13.05
CA ALA A 199 3.65 8.15 -13.40
C ALA A 199 2.70 9.04 -14.22
N GLU A 200 1.83 8.42 -15.01
CA GLU A 200 0.85 9.13 -15.85
C GLU A 200 -0.46 9.44 -15.12
N HIS A 201 -0.76 8.75 -14.04
CA HIS A 201 -2.02 8.89 -13.32
C HIS A 201 -2.20 10.31 -12.76
N PRO A 202 -3.39 10.97 -12.95
CA PRO A 202 -3.62 12.35 -12.51
C PRO A 202 -3.35 12.58 -11.01
N ALA A 203 -3.76 11.64 -10.15
CA ALA A 203 -3.50 11.73 -8.71
C ALA A 203 -2.00 11.66 -8.38
N TRP A 204 -1.22 10.87 -9.14
CA TRP A 204 0.23 10.79 -8.98
C TRP A 204 0.90 12.08 -9.38
N ARG A 205 0.59 12.61 -10.56
CA ARG A 205 1.13 13.89 -11.06
C ARG A 205 0.78 15.06 -10.14
N ALA A 206 -0.43 15.10 -9.60
CA ALA A 206 -0.85 16.12 -8.65
C ALA A 206 -0.11 16.01 -7.30
N THR A 207 0.23 14.78 -6.88
CA THR A 207 0.96 14.52 -5.63
C THR A 207 2.46 14.76 -5.79
N PHE A 208 3.03 14.40 -6.95
CA PHE A 208 4.45 14.50 -7.29
C PHE A 208 4.62 15.31 -8.59
N PRO A 209 4.41 16.63 -8.55
CA PRO A 209 4.62 17.47 -9.72
C PRO A 209 6.07 17.39 -10.16
N LEU A 210 6.28 17.21 -11.46
CA LEU A 210 7.61 17.33 -12.05
C LEU A 210 8.16 18.73 -11.72
N PRO A 211 9.45 18.87 -11.38
CA PRO A 211 10.04 20.16 -11.21
C PRO A 211 9.83 20.96 -12.52
N LEU A 212 9.27 22.16 -12.38
CA LEU A 212 9.20 23.08 -13.50
C LEU A 212 10.64 23.25 -14.02
N LEU A 213 10.87 22.83 -15.27
CA LEU A 213 12.13 23.18 -15.95
C LEU A 213 12.19 24.69 -15.88
N SER A 214 13.08 25.24 -15.05
CA SER A 214 13.38 26.65 -15.07
C SER A 214 13.83 26.94 -16.50
N SER A 215 13.02 27.71 -17.22
CA SER A 215 13.42 28.27 -18.48
C SER A 215 14.72 29.03 -18.21
N ALA A 216 15.84 28.41 -18.57
CA ALA A 216 17.11 29.11 -18.58
C ALA A 216 16.93 30.32 -19.51
N SER A 217 16.85 31.48 -18.91
CA SER A 217 16.88 32.74 -19.63
C SER A 217 18.22 32.78 -20.34
N THR A 218 18.17 32.72 -21.66
CA THR A 218 19.28 33.10 -22.56
C THR A 218 19.58 34.57 -22.44
#